data_9357cac75c6294549d359d5feecf2074
#
_entry.id   9357cac75c6294549d359d5feecf2074
#
_cell.length_a   1.000
_cell.length_b   1.000
_cell.length_c   1.000
_cell.angle_alpha   90.00
_cell.angle_beta   90.00
_cell.angle_gamma   90.00
#
_symmetry.space_group_name_H-M   'P 1'
#
loop_
_entity.id
_entity.type
_entity.pdbx_description
1 polymer ?
#
loop_
_entity_poly.entity_id
_entity_poly.type
_entity_poly.pdbx_seq_one_letter_code
_entity_poly.pdbx_strand_id
1 'polypeptide(L)'
;MKRFFINQNDLSDKFWNIEYEGEEQIVHYGKIGTAGREMTKKFASEEECQKESEKLIAQKMKKGYVEVSPNEGIPAKIEMSEEEKAEFLFWEAIEKSYKYNKKKWDAYDVEEHLEKLTNYLSKHGKERLVAFEKTMQEKLMELYTAQIAELYIILNCDFEKKDGVYSFEEEPYVSADGFIYFRCWLLLKGKEFFEDITKDINAFISGKYHFDIGDTWAEELLYVSDDAYSENHENEDESEIRDIVFEKYPHINYDNIVEMKEKFAVGKELFKKYPALVEQICDLR
;
A
#
# COMPACT_ATOMS: atom_id res chain seq x y z
N MET A 1 -31.57 -3.71 8.74
CA MET A 1 -31.02 -4.61 7.67
C MET A 1 -29.90 -5.44 8.26
N LYS A 2 -29.82 -6.76 7.94
CA LYS A 2 -28.79 -7.67 8.47
C LYS A 2 -28.10 -8.40 7.34
N ARG A 3 -26.75 -8.38 7.32
CA ARG A 3 -25.93 -8.99 6.26
C ARG A 3 -24.79 -9.81 6.88
N PHE A 4 -24.40 -10.88 6.22
CA PHE A 4 -23.43 -11.85 6.69
C PHE A 4 -22.29 -11.98 5.69
N PHE A 5 -21.06 -11.98 6.19
CA PHE A 5 -19.86 -12.03 5.37
C PHE A 5 -18.86 -13.01 5.96
N ILE A 6 -18.14 -13.70 5.09
CA ILE A 6 -17.01 -14.54 5.46
C ILE A 6 -15.78 -14.16 4.66
N ASN A 7 -14.61 -14.36 5.25
CA ASN A 7 -13.32 -14.36 4.58
C ASN A 7 -12.65 -15.67 4.96
N GLN A 8 -12.77 -16.66 4.07
CA GLN A 8 -12.28 -18.00 4.27
C GLN A 8 -11.39 -18.40 3.10
N ASN A 9 -10.08 -18.43 3.37
CA ASN A 9 -9.03 -18.84 2.45
C ASN A 9 -7.89 -19.50 3.24
N ASP A 10 -6.77 -19.80 2.61
CA ASP A 10 -5.63 -20.46 3.26
C ASP A 10 -5.04 -19.67 4.43
N LEU A 11 -5.21 -18.35 4.45
CA LEU A 11 -4.63 -17.43 5.43
C LEU A 11 -5.68 -16.81 6.36
N SER A 12 -6.97 -16.98 6.08
CA SER A 12 -8.07 -16.37 6.82
C SER A 12 -9.23 -17.34 7.02
N ASP A 13 -9.77 -17.33 8.23
CA ASP A 13 -10.95 -18.11 8.60
C ASP A 13 -11.83 -17.26 9.52
N LYS A 14 -12.45 -16.22 8.93
CA LYS A 14 -13.15 -15.16 9.68
C LYS A 14 -14.55 -14.93 9.17
N PHE A 15 -15.47 -14.63 10.10
CA PHE A 15 -16.78 -14.09 9.80
C PHE A 15 -16.88 -12.62 10.23
N TRP A 16 -17.75 -11.87 9.57
CA TRP A 16 -18.11 -10.52 9.92
C TRP A 16 -19.54 -10.23 9.47
N ASN A 17 -20.41 -9.99 10.44
CA ASN A 17 -21.83 -9.73 10.20
C ASN A 17 -22.13 -8.31 10.63
N ILE A 18 -23.03 -7.64 9.93
CA ILE A 18 -23.49 -6.30 10.25
C ILE A 18 -25.02 -6.27 10.27
N GLU A 19 -25.56 -5.64 11.29
CA GLU A 19 -26.97 -5.31 11.40
C GLU A 19 -27.11 -3.82 11.69
N TYR A 20 -27.99 -3.13 10.96
CA TYR A 20 -28.27 -1.73 11.21
C TYR A 20 -29.74 -1.42 10.98
N GLU A 21 -30.29 -0.67 11.93
CA GLU A 21 -31.69 -0.25 11.93
C GLU A 21 -31.82 1.09 12.70
N GLY A 22 -32.50 2.06 12.08
CA GLY A 22 -32.56 3.42 12.63
C GLY A 22 -31.15 4.00 12.82
N GLU A 23 -30.86 4.49 14.01
CA GLU A 23 -29.58 5.11 14.38
C GLU A 23 -28.53 4.13 14.94
N GLU A 24 -28.85 2.83 15.01
CA GLU A 24 -28.01 1.83 15.64
C GLU A 24 -27.40 0.85 14.63
N GLN A 25 -26.10 0.60 14.77
CA GLN A 25 -25.33 -0.39 14.01
C GLN A 25 -24.71 -1.40 14.98
N ILE A 26 -24.90 -2.69 14.70
CA ILE A 26 -24.30 -3.81 15.44
C ILE A 26 -23.41 -4.58 14.48
N VAL A 27 -22.14 -4.78 14.86
CA VAL A 27 -21.17 -5.57 14.12
C VAL A 27 -20.77 -6.77 14.96
N HIS A 28 -20.93 -7.99 14.41
CA HIS A 28 -20.53 -9.23 15.06
C HIS A 28 -19.44 -9.91 14.21
N TYR A 29 -18.27 -10.21 14.79
CA TYR A 29 -17.12 -10.69 14.04
C TYR A 29 -16.24 -11.63 14.87
N GLY A 30 -15.52 -12.53 14.18
CA GLY A 30 -14.64 -13.48 14.84
C GLY A 30 -14.08 -14.52 13.89
N LYS A 31 -13.48 -15.56 14.47
CA LYS A 31 -13.08 -16.75 13.72
C LYS A 31 -14.33 -17.62 13.47
N ILE A 32 -14.43 -18.21 12.27
CA ILE A 32 -15.53 -19.13 11.94
C ILE A 32 -15.56 -20.28 12.96
N GLY A 33 -16.75 -20.61 13.45
CA GLY A 33 -16.92 -21.62 14.49
C GLY A 33 -16.75 -21.15 15.94
N THR A 34 -16.47 -19.85 16.17
CA THR A 34 -16.40 -19.26 17.52
C THR A 34 -17.57 -18.31 17.80
N ALA A 35 -17.81 -17.99 19.07
CA ALA A 35 -18.82 -17.01 19.46
C ALA A 35 -18.55 -15.59 18.93
N GLY A 36 -17.29 -15.28 18.62
CA GLY A 36 -16.92 -13.96 18.13
C GLY A 36 -17.03 -12.83 19.16
N ARG A 37 -17.04 -11.59 18.66
CA ARG A 37 -17.21 -10.37 19.45
C ARG A 37 -18.24 -9.48 18.79
N GLU A 38 -18.99 -8.76 19.60
CA GLU A 38 -20.01 -7.82 19.16
C GLU A 38 -19.58 -6.38 19.51
N MET A 39 -19.88 -5.47 18.62
CA MET A 39 -19.71 -4.03 18.83
C MET A 39 -20.96 -3.31 18.35
N THR A 40 -21.49 -2.42 19.20
CA THR A 40 -22.62 -1.57 18.89
C THR A 40 -22.16 -0.12 18.76
N LYS A 41 -22.65 0.59 17.76
CA LYS A 41 -22.40 2.01 17.53
C LYS A 41 -23.69 2.74 17.25
N LYS A 42 -23.89 3.93 17.85
CA LYS A 42 -25.01 4.84 17.58
C LYS A 42 -24.54 6.02 16.76
N PHE A 43 -25.42 6.48 15.89
CA PHE A 43 -25.19 7.61 14.99
C PHE A 43 -26.19 8.73 15.28
N ALA A 44 -25.96 9.89 14.72
CA ALA A 44 -26.84 11.06 14.92
C ALA A 44 -28.12 10.99 14.08
N SER A 45 -28.15 10.14 13.04
CA SER A 45 -29.34 9.90 12.21
C SER A 45 -29.28 8.53 11.54
N GLU A 46 -30.44 8.07 11.09
CA GLU A 46 -30.58 6.83 10.30
C GLU A 46 -29.80 6.92 8.98
N GLU A 47 -29.81 8.07 8.32
CA GLU A 47 -29.06 8.31 7.07
C GLU A 47 -27.55 8.17 7.28
N GLU A 48 -27.04 8.72 8.37
CA GLU A 48 -25.62 8.59 8.73
C GLU A 48 -25.28 7.14 9.06
N CYS A 49 -26.12 6.45 9.82
CA CYS A 49 -25.96 5.03 10.15
C CYS A 49 -25.89 4.18 8.90
N GLN A 50 -26.81 4.36 7.97
CA GLN A 50 -26.86 3.63 6.71
C GLN A 50 -25.60 3.88 5.86
N LYS A 51 -25.22 5.15 5.67
CA LYS A 51 -24.06 5.57 4.88
C LYS A 51 -22.75 4.97 5.43
N GLU A 52 -22.54 5.06 6.73
CA GLU A 52 -21.33 4.51 7.36
C GLU A 52 -21.34 2.97 7.36
N SER A 53 -22.52 2.32 7.47
CA SER A 53 -22.65 0.88 7.35
C SER A 53 -22.30 0.38 5.96
N GLU A 54 -22.83 0.99 4.90
CA GLU A 54 -22.49 0.62 3.51
C GLU A 54 -21.01 0.87 3.18
N LYS A 55 -20.43 1.95 3.69
CA LYS A 55 -18.99 2.22 3.57
C LYS A 55 -18.15 1.13 4.25
N LEU A 56 -18.56 0.68 5.43
CA LEU A 56 -17.88 -0.39 6.16
C LEU A 56 -18.00 -1.72 5.43
N ILE A 57 -19.17 -2.03 4.85
CA ILE A 57 -19.39 -3.20 3.99
C ILE A 57 -18.44 -3.17 2.79
N ALA A 58 -18.39 -2.06 2.06
CA ALA A 58 -17.50 -1.91 0.91
C ALA A 58 -16.01 -2.11 1.28
N GLN A 59 -15.59 -1.60 2.45
CA GLN A 59 -14.23 -1.83 2.96
C GLN A 59 -13.96 -3.31 3.29
N LYS A 60 -14.95 -4.03 3.80
CA LYS A 60 -14.82 -5.47 4.09
C LYS A 60 -14.75 -6.29 2.81
N MET A 61 -15.58 -5.98 1.81
CA MET A 61 -15.53 -6.64 0.51
C MET A 61 -14.17 -6.43 -0.17
N LYS A 62 -13.60 -5.22 -0.14
CA LYS A 62 -12.23 -4.95 -0.60
C LYS A 62 -11.15 -5.77 0.12
N LYS A 63 -11.40 -6.18 1.36
CA LYS A 63 -10.51 -7.05 2.16
C LYS A 63 -10.76 -8.54 1.95
N GLY A 64 -11.49 -8.91 0.89
CA GLY A 64 -11.75 -10.31 0.53
C GLY A 64 -12.88 -10.96 1.32
N TYR A 65 -13.74 -10.20 1.99
CA TYR A 65 -14.97 -10.73 2.56
C TYR A 65 -16.03 -10.90 1.47
N VAL A 66 -16.67 -12.08 1.44
CA VAL A 66 -17.74 -12.42 0.52
C VAL A 66 -19.05 -12.48 1.29
N GLU A 67 -20.10 -11.86 0.76
CA GLU A 67 -21.43 -11.94 1.34
C GLU A 67 -22.01 -13.35 1.18
N VAL A 68 -22.64 -13.86 2.23
CA VAL A 68 -23.24 -15.18 2.26
C VAL A 68 -24.65 -15.11 2.81
N SER A 69 -25.52 -16.01 2.33
CA SER A 69 -26.87 -16.15 2.86
C SER A 69 -26.86 -17.04 4.12
N PRO A 70 -27.61 -16.68 5.18
CA PRO A 70 -27.64 -17.47 6.40
C PRO A 70 -28.09 -18.94 6.21
N ASN A 71 -28.82 -19.19 5.12
CA ASN A 71 -29.41 -20.49 4.81
C ASN A 71 -28.60 -21.29 3.78
N GLU A 72 -27.58 -20.70 3.17
CA GLU A 72 -26.64 -21.40 2.30
C GLU A 72 -25.49 -21.86 3.18
N GLY A 73 -25.03 -23.09 3.02
CA GLY A 73 -23.88 -23.62 3.75
C GLY A 73 -22.65 -22.71 3.55
N ILE A 74 -21.69 -22.76 4.47
CA ILE A 74 -20.43 -22.02 4.33
C ILE A 74 -19.80 -22.41 2.99
N PRO A 75 -19.53 -21.47 2.08
CA PRO A 75 -18.88 -21.75 0.80
C PRO A 75 -17.57 -22.53 1.00
N ALA A 76 -17.18 -23.31 0.01
CA ALA A 76 -15.90 -24.01 0.06
C ALA A 76 -14.76 -22.98 0.25
N LYS A 77 -13.76 -23.37 1.05
CA LYS A 77 -12.58 -22.54 1.28
C LYS A 77 -11.93 -22.18 -0.06
N ILE A 78 -11.67 -20.90 -0.26
CA ILE A 78 -10.97 -20.41 -1.45
C ILE A 78 -9.50 -20.80 -1.30
N GLU A 79 -9.01 -21.66 -2.18
CA GLU A 79 -7.58 -21.94 -2.29
C GLU A 79 -6.89 -20.75 -2.98
N MET A 80 -5.85 -20.25 -2.36
CA MET A 80 -5.02 -19.18 -2.91
C MET A 80 -3.80 -19.79 -3.60
N SER A 81 -3.40 -19.22 -4.72
CA SER A 81 -2.10 -19.54 -5.32
C SER A 81 -0.96 -19.12 -4.40
N GLU A 82 0.26 -19.64 -4.64
CA GLU A 82 1.43 -19.24 -3.84
C GLU A 82 1.77 -17.75 -4.05
N GLU A 83 1.52 -17.21 -5.24
CA GLU A 83 1.68 -15.80 -5.57
C GLU A 83 0.69 -14.93 -4.80
N GLU A 84 -0.58 -15.31 -4.77
CA GLU A 84 -1.62 -14.61 -4.01
C GLU A 84 -1.33 -14.61 -2.50
N LYS A 85 -0.82 -15.73 -1.98
CA LYS A 85 -0.38 -15.83 -0.58
C LYS A 85 0.80 -14.91 -0.30
N ALA A 86 1.81 -14.93 -1.17
CA ALA A 86 2.99 -14.09 -1.05
C ALA A 86 2.62 -12.61 -1.07
N GLU A 87 1.79 -12.18 -2.02
CA GLU A 87 1.31 -10.80 -2.09
C GLU A 87 0.49 -10.39 -0.86
N PHE A 88 -0.42 -11.25 -0.40
CA PHE A 88 -1.19 -10.98 0.81
C PHE A 88 -0.27 -10.79 2.02
N LEU A 89 0.72 -11.66 2.19
CA LEU A 89 1.64 -11.64 3.30
C LEU A 89 2.63 -10.46 3.23
N PHE A 90 2.97 -10.02 2.02
CA PHE A 90 3.75 -8.80 1.80
C PHE A 90 3.00 -7.56 2.31
N TRP A 91 1.78 -7.35 1.82
CA TRP A 91 0.97 -6.20 2.25
C TRP A 91 0.61 -6.27 3.74
N GLU A 92 0.38 -7.49 4.26
CA GLU A 92 0.15 -7.68 5.70
C GLU A 92 1.36 -7.24 6.54
N ALA A 93 2.59 -7.51 6.09
CA ALA A 93 3.81 -7.09 6.78
C ALA A 93 3.92 -5.55 6.79
N ILE A 94 3.77 -4.89 5.64
CA ILE A 94 3.78 -3.43 5.52
C ILE A 94 2.70 -2.80 6.42
N GLU A 95 1.45 -3.29 6.39
CA GLU A 95 0.32 -2.68 7.11
C GLU A 95 0.32 -3.00 8.61
N LYS A 96 0.96 -4.07 9.06
CA LYS A 96 1.07 -4.42 10.49
C LYS A 96 2.25 -3.75 11.19
N SER A 97 3.33 -3.51 10.49
CA SER A 97 4.50 -2.83 11.03
C SER A 97 4.22 -1.37 11.34
N TYR A 98 3.35 -0.73 10.55
CA TYR A 98 2.93 0.64 10.82
C TYR A 98 1.44 0.84 10.53
N LYS A 99 0.69 1.39 11.51
CA LYS A 99 -0.68 1.83 11.29
C LYS A 99 -0.66 3.26 10.76
N TYR A 100 -0.56 3.40 9.45
CA TYR A 100 -0.73 4.69 8.81
C TYR A 100 -2.04 5.34 9.26
N ASN A 101 -1.91 6.43 10.03
CA ASN A 101 -3.07 7.20 10.47
C ASN A 101 -3.36 8.25 9.41
N LYS A 102 -4.34 8.01 8.55
CA LYS A 102 -4.79 8.92 7.49
C LYS A 102 -5.11 10.35 7.97
N LYS A 103 -5.27 10.57 9.30
CA LYS A 103 -5.56 11.88 9.90
C LYS A 103 -4.35 12.57 10.54
N LYS A 104 -3.23 11.84 10.68
CA LYS A 104 -2.00 12.32 11.32
C LYS A 104 -0.80 11.89 10.49
N TRP A 105 -0.79 12.29 9.24
CA TRP A 105 0.29 12.01 8.31
C TRP A 105 1.61 12.70 8.72
N ASP A 106 1.52 13.85 9.39
CA ASP A 106 2.63 14.60 9.98
C ASP A 106 3.36 13.86 11.11
N ALA A 107 2.76 12.78 11.60
CA ALA A 107 3.37 11.87 12.59
C ALA A 107 3.87 10.56 11.95
N TYR A 108 3.88 10.43 10.61
CA TYR A 108 4.44 9.27 9.94
C TYR A 108 5.95 9.38 9.86
N ASP A 109 6.61 8.41 10.43
CA ASP A 109 8.06 8.28 10.45
C ASP A 109 8.47 7.04 9.62
N VAL A 110 9.24 7.25 8.57
CA VAL A 110 9.70 6.21 7.65
C VAL A 110 10.67 5.28 8.36
N GLU A 111 11.62 5.83 9.14
CA GLU A 111 12.62 5.05 9.87
C GLU A 111 11.96 4.14 10.91
N GLU A 112 11.02 4.69 11.70
CA GLU A 112 10.25 3.91 12.67
C GLU A 112 9.42 2.79 11.99
N HIS A 113 8.88 3.06 10.80
CA HIS A 113 8.15 2.04 10.04
C HIS A 113 9.08 0.91 9.60
N LEU A 114 10.24 1.25 9.06
CA LEU A 114 11.22 0.28 8.56
C LEU A 114 11.80 -0.56 9.69
N GLU A 115 12.15 0.04 10.83
CA GLU A 115 12.57 -0.69 12.04
C GLU A 115 11.51 -1.70 12.48
N LYS A 116 10.25 -1.30 12.55
CA LYS A 116 9.14 -2.19 12.91
C LYS A 116 8.89 -3.28 11.88
N LEU A 117 9.12 -2.99 10.59
CA LEU A 117 8.98 -3.95 9.50
C LEU A 117 10.08 -5.02 9.61
N THR A 118 11.33 -4.62 9.80
CA THR A 118 12.46 -5.53 10.06
C THR A 118 12.16 -6.42 11.27
N ASN A 119 11.78 -5.82 12.38
CA ASN A 119 11.36 -6.52 13.60
C ASN A 119 10.14 -7.47 13.41
N TYR A 120 9.23 -7.15 12.51
CA TYR A 120 8.13 -8.05 12.17
C TYR A 120 8.62 -9.24 11.35
N LEU A 121 9.45 -8.98 10.36
CA LEU A 121 9.97 -9.97 9.42
C LEU A 121 10.97 -10.92 10.09
N SER A 122 11.82 -10.47 11.01
CA SER A 122 12.81 -11.29 11.72
C SER A 122 12.19 -12.45 12.53
N LYS A 123 10.90 -12.38 12.83
CA LYS A 123 10.15 -13.47 13.49
C LYS A 123 9.76 -14.61 12.53
N HIS A 124 10.13 -14.50 11.27
CA HIS A 124 9.70 -15.43 10.23
C HIS A 124 10.91 -16.16 9.65
N GLY A 125 10.67 -17.35 9.09
CA GLY A 125 11.72 -18.17 8.46
C GLY A 125 12.14 -17.62 7.08
N LYS A 126 13.32 -18.06 6.64
CA LYS A 126 13.99 -17.67 5.40
C LYS A 126 13.06 -17.71 4.16
N GLU A 127 12.25 -18.75 4.02
CA GLU A 127 11.32 -18.90 2.89
C GLU A 127 10.33 -17.73 2.80
N ARG A 128 9.87 -17.23 3.95
CA ARG A 128 8.96 -16.09 4.01
C ARG A 128 9.67 -14.77 3.70
N LEU A 129 10.94 -14.62 4.09
CA LEU A 129 11.75 -13.45 3.74
C LEU A 129 12.02 -13.41 2.24
N VAL A 130 12.35 -14.56 1.64
CA VAL A 130 12.51 -14.68 0.18
C VAL A 130 11.21 -14.35 -0.56
N ALA A 131 10.05 -14.79 -0.05
CA ALA A 131 8.75 -14.45 -0.66
C ALA A 131 8.43 -12.96 -0.52
N PHE A 132 8.77 -12.34 0.61
CA PHE A 132 8.62 -10.90 0.82
C PHE A 132 9.49 -10.11 -0.15
N GLU A 133 10.78 -10.42 -0.22
CA GLU A 133 11.76 -9.78 -1.11
C GLU A 133 11.33 -9.87 -2.58
N LYS A 134 10.99 -11.10 -3.04
CA LYS A 134 10.48 -11.32 -4.40
C LYS A 134 9.28 -10.41 -4.70
N THR A 135 8.28 -10.41 -3.82
CA THR A 135 7.07 -9.61 -4.04
C THR A 135 7.36 -8.11 -4.02
N MET A 136 8.24 -7.66 -3.12
CA MET A 136 8.69 -6.27 -3.08
C MET A 136 9.30 -5.84 -4.41
N GLN A 137 10.22 -6.63 -4.95
CA GLN A 137 10.86 -6.34 -6.24
C GLN A 137 9.83 -6.32 -7.39
N GLU A 138 8.88 -7.27 -7.42
CA GLU A 138 7.78 -7.27 -8.39
C GLU A 138 6.95 -5.99 -8.31
N LYS A 139 6.58 -5.54 -7.10
CA LYS A 139 5.82 -4.30 -6.90
C LYS A 139 6.62 -3.04 -7.26
N LEU A 140 7.93 -3.03 -7.04
CA LEU A 140 8.81 -1.97 -7.53
C LEU A 140 8.85 -1.90 -9.06
N MET A 141 8.82 -3.06 -9.75
CA MET A 141 8.70 -3.09 -11.21
C MET A 141 7.35 -2.59 -11.70
N GLU A 142 6.25 -2.92 -11.02
CA GLU A 142 4.90 -2.39 -11.35
C GLU A 142 4.84 -0.86 -11.27
N LEU A 143 5.59 -0.24 -10.33
CA LEU A 143 5.71 1.21 -10.20
C LEU A 143 6.68 1.85 -11.21
N TYR A 144 7.43 1.06 -12.00
CA TYR A 144 8.36 1.59 -13.00
C TYR A 144 7.63 2.03 -14.27
N THR A 145 6.89 3.12 -14.16
CA THR A 145 6.05 3.67 -15.25
C THR A 145 6.28 5.15 -15.46
N ALA A 146 5.97 5.64 -16.66
CA ALA A 146 6.05 7.06 -17.00
C ALA A 146 5.20 7.92 -16.05
N GLN A 147 4.01 7.47 -15.66
CA GLN A 147 3.15 8.21 -14.74
C GLN A 147 3.77 8.35 -13.34
N ILE A 148 4.40 7.31 -12.81
CA ILE A 148 5.08 7.38 -11.52
C ILE A 148 6.35 8.25 -11.59
N ALA A 149 7.08 8.24 -12.74
CA ALA A 149 8.19 9.15 -12.96
C ALA A 149 7.72 10.62 -13.04
N GLU A 150 6.58 10.88 -13.65
CA GLU A 150 5.94 12.20 -13.69
C GLU A 150 5.54 12.66 -12.28
N LEU A 151 4.99 11.77 -11.46
CA LEU A 151 4.70 12.05 -10.05
C LEU A 151 5.99 12.37 -9.26
N TYR A 152 7.05 11.58 -9.47
CA TYR A 152 8.37 11.85 -8.87
C TYR A 152 8.86 13.26 -9.19
N ILE A 153 8.79 13.67 -10.45
CA ILE A 153 9.23 15.01 -10.88
C ILE A 153 8.40 16.09 -10.18
N ILE A 154 7.08 15.94 -10.12
CA ILE A 154 6.19 16.92 -9.48
C ILE A 154 6.48 17.05 -7.98
N LEU A 155 6.84 15.96 -7.32
CA LEU A 155 7.08 15.95 -5.87
C LEU A 155 8.52 16.30 -5.48
N ASN A 156 9.51 16.06 -6.35
CA ASN A 156 10.93 16.15 -5.98
C ASN A 156 11.72 17.20 -6.76
N CYS A 157 11.16 17.81 -7.80
CA CYS A 157 11.82 18.90 -8.52
C CYS A 157 11.15 20.23 -8.19
N ASP A 158 11.96 21.25 -7.92
CA ASP A 158 11.45 22.57 -7.56
C ASP A 158 10.88 23.30 -8.76
N PHE A 159 9.69 23.84 -8.59
CA PHE A 159 9.01 24.68 -9.57
C PHE A 159 8.20 25.79 -8.88
N GLU A 160 7.98 26.87 -9.60
CA GLU A 160 7.25 28.05 -9.12
C GLU A 160 6.16 28.48 -10.10
N LYS A 161 5.21 29.27 -9.61
CA LYS A 161 4.16 29.91 -10.41
C LYS A 161 4.42 31.41 -10.47
N LYS A 162 4.78 31.94 -11.65
CA LYS A 162 4.94 33.39 -11.92
C LYS A 162 3.93 33.81 -12.99
N ASP A 163 3.15 34.85 -12.71
CA ASP A 163 2.15 35.41 -13.63
C ASP A 163 1.18 34.35 -14.19
N GLY A 164 0.82 33.36 -13.36
CA GLY A 164 -0.06 32.26 -13.74
C GLY A 164 0.60 31.14 -14.59
N VAL A 165 1.90 31.21 -14.80
CA VAL A 165 2.67 30.21 -15.55
C VAL A 165 3.58 29.43 -14.61
N TYR A 166 3.52 28.10 -14.68
CA TYR A 166 4.45 27.23 -13.98
C TYR A 166 5.74 27.05 -14.75
N SER A 167 6.87 27.08 -14.04
CA SER A 167 8.20 26.78 -14.56
C SER A 167 9.06 26.07 -13.52
N PHE A 168 9.85 25.08 -13.96
CA PHE A 168 10.87 24.50 -13.11
C PHE A 168 12.01 25.51 -12.93
N GLU A 169 12.64 25.50 -11.74
CA GLU A 169 13.82 26.31 -11.46
C GLU A 169 15.03 25.77 -12.24
N GLU A 170 15.17 24.44 -12.29
CA GLU A 170 16.19 23.75 -13.06
C GLU A 170 15.53 22.70 -13.98
N GLU A 171 16.27 22.15 -14.96
CA GLU A 171 15.75 21.09 -15.81
C GLU A 171 15.48 19.82 -14.97
N PRO A 172 14.23 19.30 -14.97
CA PRO A 172 13.88 18.15 -14.15
C PRO A 172 14.73 16.93 -14.53
N TYR A 173 15.27 16.27 -13.53
CA TYR A 173 16.08 15.08 -13.70
C TYR A 173 15.53 13.92 -12.83
N VAL A 174 15.42 12.76 -13.41
CA VAL A 174 15.03 11.52 -12.72
C VAL A 174 16.30 10.67 -12.58
N SER A 175 16.91 10.69 -11.40
CA SER A 175 18.03 9.78 -11.10
C SER A 175 17.52 8.36 -10.92
N ALA A 176 18.33 7.36 -11.29
CA ALA A 176 17.96 5.95 -11.11
C ALA A 176 17.70 5.64 -9.63
N ASP A 177 18.64 5.99 -8.76
CA ASP A 177 18.53 5.73 -7.32
C ASP A 177 17.37 6.49 -6.68
N GLY A 178 17.26 7.80 -6.92
CA GLY A 178 16.17 8.61 -6.37
C GLY A 178 14.78 8.07 -6.77
N PHE A 179 14.67 7.56 -8.00
CA PHE A 179 13.41 6.97 -8.47
C PHE A 179 13.12 5.61 -7.85
N ILE A 180 14.15 4.78 -7.56
CA ILE A 180 13.98 3.53 -6.81
C ILE A 180 13.50 3.85 -5.39
N TYR A 181 14.17 4.75 -4.68
CA TYR A 181 13.87 5.11 -3.29
C TYR A 181 12.50 5.75 -3.13
N PHE A 182 12.09 6.55 -4.12
CA PHE A 182 10.72 7.07 -4.20
C PHE A 182 9.68 5.96 -4.36
N ARG A 183 9.93 4.97 -5.22
CA ARG A 183 9.03 3.82 -5.38
C ARG A 183 8.95 2.99 -4.09
N CYS A 184 10.05 2.83 -3.36
CA CYS A 184 10.07 2.23 -2.03
C CYS A 184 9.15 2.97 -1.05
N TRP A 185 9.24 4.31 -1.04
CA TRP A 185 8.39 5.15 -0.23
C TRP A 185 6.89 4.98 -0.57
N LEU A 186 6.53 4.87 -1.85
CA LEU A 186 5.15 4.60 -2.28
C LEU A 186 4.63 3.26 -1.74
N LEU A 187 5.45 2.20 -1.73
CA LEU A 187 5.08 0.88 -1.20
C LEU A 187 4.72 0.94 0.28
N LEU A 188 5.46 1.70 1.09
CA LEU A 188 5.21 1.84 2.52
C LEU A 188 3.84 2.44 2.87
N LYS A 189 3.14 3.06 1.91
CA LYS A 189 1.79 3.60 2.11
C LYS A 189 0.69 2.53 2.11
N GLY A 190 1.03 1.27 1.79
CA GLY A 190 0.16 0.12 1.86
C GLY A 190 -0.64 -0.17 0.58
N LYS A 191 -1.32 -1.32 0.58
CA LYS A 191 -1.98 -1.88 -0.62
C LYS A 191 -3.01 -0.95 -1.24
N GLU A 192 -3.89 -0.36 -0.44
CA GLU A 192 -4.97 0.49 -0.96
C GLU A 192 -4.43 1.71 -1.71
N PHE A 193 -3.36 2.33 -1.19
CA PHE A 193 -2.71 3.45 -1.87
C PHE A 193 -2.00 3.00 -3.14
N PHE A 194 -1.26 1.90 -3.07
CA PHE A 194 -0.58 1.32 -4.23
C PHE A 194 -1.55 1.03 -5.38
N GLU A 195 -2.68 0.38 -5.10
CA GLU A 195 -3.71 0.09 -6.10
C GLU A 195 -4.35 1.35 -6.70
N ASP A 196 -4.54 2.40 -5.90
CA ASP A 196 -5.11 3.65 -6.38
C ASP A 196 -4.10 4.44 -7.22
N ILE A 197 -2.84 4.58 -6.76
CA ILE A 197 -1.81 5.37 -7.44
C ILE A 197 -1.34 4.76 -8.77
N THR A 198 -1.34 3.43 -8.87
CA THR A 198 -1.01 2.72 -10.12
C THR A 198 -2.08 2.87 -11.19
N LYS A 199 -3.32 3.14 -10.80
CA LYS A 199 -4.42 3.42 -11.74
C LYS A 199 -4.43 4.87 -12.21
N ASP A 200 -4.24 5.79 -11.26
CA ASP A 200 -4.28 7.24 -11.52
C ASP A 200 -3.46 7.99 -10.46
N ILE A 201 -2.41 8.69 -10.87
CA ILE A 201 -1.58 9.48 -9.95
C ILE A 201 -2.35 10.64 -9.29
N ASN A 202 -3.49 11.08 -9.84
CA ASN A 202 -4.36 12.05 -9.16
C ASN A 202 -5.00 11.48 -7.88
N ALA A 203 -4.92 10.17 -7.63
CA ALA A 203 -5.27 9.60 -6.33
C ALA A 203 -4.47 10.24 -5.19
N PHE A 204 -3.26 10.74 -5.46
CA PHE A 204 -2.42 11.46 -4.51
C PHE A 204 -3.13 12.68 -3.92
N ILE A 205 -3.90 13.42 -4.72
CA ILE A 205 -4.62 14.63 -4.32
C ILE A 205 -6.13 14.40 -4.09
N SER A 206 -6.57 13.15 -4.03
CA SER A 206 -8.00 12.81 -3.88
C SER A 206 -8.64 13.23 -2.54
N GLY A 207 -7.85 13.70 -1.57
CA GLY A 207 -8.27 13.93 -0.18
C GLY A 207 -8.46 12.66 0.65
N LYS A 208 -8.27 11.48 0.03
CA LYS A 208 -8.31 10.18 0.72
C LYS A 208 -7.03 9.92 1.52
N TYR A 209 -5.91 10.43 1.01
CA TYR A 209 -4.57 10.28 1.57
C TYR A 209 -4.01 11.66 1.92
N HIS A 210 -3.16 11.68 2.94
CA HIS A 210 -2.40 12.86 3.33
C HIS A 210 -0.94 12.42 3.49
N PHE A 211 -0.01 13.17 2.91
CA PHE A 211 1.42 12.85 2.92
C PHE A 211 2.25 14.08 3.28
N ASP A 212 3.32 13.85 4.00
CA ASP A 212 4.45 14.76 3.99
C ASP A 212 5.18 14.59 2.65
N ILE A 213 5.33 15.69 1.93
CA ILE A 213 6.03 15.73 0.65
C ILE A 213 7.48 16.22 0.81
N GLY A 214 7.88 16.59 2.03
CA GLY A 214 9.24 17.00 2.35
C GLY A 214 10.24 15.85 2.39
N ASP A 215 9.74 14.62 2.60
CA ASP A 215 10.55 13.40 2.61
C ASP A 215 9.81 12.26 1.90
N THR A 216 10.20 12.03 0.64
CA THR A 216 9.61 10.99 -0.22
C THR A 216 10.63 9.88 -0.51
N TRP A 217 11.41 9.50 0.47
CA TRP A 217 12.56 8.62 0.37
C TRP A 217 12.45 7.42 1.31
N ALA A 218 12.80 6.22 0.87
CA ALA A 218 12.84 5.00 1.68
C ALA A 218 13.80 3.96 1.10
N GLU A 219 15.08 4.31 0.97
CA GLU A 219 16.13 3.42 0.48
C GLU A 219 16.22 2.13 1.29
N GLU A 220 16.16 2.24 2.61
CA GLU A 220 16.36 1.14 3.56
C GLU A 220 15.34 0.01 3.37
N LEU A 221 14.20 0.26 2.70
CA LEU A 221 13.27 -0.82 2.36
C LEU A 221 13.93 -1.93 1.53
N LEU A 222 14.93 -1.58 0.72
CA LEU A 222 15.67 -2.54 -0.13
C LEU A 222 16.50 -3.55 0.68
N TYR A 223 16.76 -3.26 1.95
CA TYR A 223 17.62 -4.07 2.82
C TYR A 223 16.84 -4.83 3.91
N VAL A 224 15.57 -4.47 4.12
CA VAL A 224 14.75 -4.96 5.24
C VAL A 224 14.70 -6.49 5.35
N SER A 225 14.68 -7.24 4.23
CA SER A 225 14.64 -8.70 4.25
C SER A 225 15.97 -9.33 4.67
N ASP A 226 17.10 -8.75 4.26
CA ASP A 226 18.42 -9.17 4.66
C ASP A 226 18.71 -8.79 6.12
N ASP A 227 18.37 -7.57 6.52
CA ASP A 227 18.47 -7.11 7.91
C ASP A 227 17.65 -8.00 8.85
N ALA A 228 16.42 -8.34 8.46
CA ALA A 228 15.57 -9.23 9.24
C ALA A 228 16.13 -10.65 9.34
N TYR A 229 16.84 -11.11 8.32
CA TYR A 229 17.53 -12.42 8.35
C TYR A 229 18.74 -12.37 9.28
N SER A 230 19.55 -11.32 9.17
CA SER A 230 20.79 -11.14 9.93
C SER A 230 20.57 -11.02 11.44
N GLU A 231 19.40 -10.49 11.90
CA GLU A 231 19.06 -10.43 13.31
C GLU A 231 19.15 -11.80 14.04
N ASN A 232 18.99 -12.90 13.31
CA ASN A 232 19.03 -14.26 13.86
C ASN A 232 20.19 -15.11 13.32
N HIS A 233 21.04 -14.57 12.43
CA HIS A 233 22.06 -15.29 11.69
C HIS A 233 23.36 -14.48 11.60
N GLU A 234 23.93 -14.07 12.73
CA GLU A 234 25.07 -13.13 12.86
C GLU A 234 26.35 -13.48 12.06
N ASN A 235 26.47 -14.68 11.49
CA ASN A 235 27.65 -15.12 10.76
C ASN A 235 27.37 -15.50 9.30
N GLU A 236 26.20 -15.17 8.78
CA GLU A 236 25.84 -15.44 7.39
C GLU A 236 26.00 -14.17 6.52
N ASP A 237 25.90 -14.32 5.20
CA ASP A 237 26.06 -13.23 4.26
C ASP A 237 24.97 -12.18 4.44
N GLU A 238 25.35 -10.90 4.47
CA GLU A 238 24.44 -9.78 4.66
C GLU A 238 23.43 -9.61 3.50
N SER A 239 23.70 -10.20 2.34
CA SER A 239 22.82 -10.12 1.15
C SER A 239 22.10 -11.44 0.83
N GLU A 240 22.11 -12.40 1.73
CA GLU A 240 21.67 -13.79 1.47
C GLU A 240 20.24 -13.88 0.88
N ILE A 241 19.28 -13.08 1.36
CA ILE A 241 17.89 -13.14 0.89
C ILE A 241 17.76 -12.58 -0.52
N ARG A 242 18.40 -11.43 -0.78
CA ARG A 242 18.40 -10.80 -2.12
C ARG A 242 19.10 -11.67 -3.15
N ASP A 243 20.22 -12.26 -2.79
CA ASP A 243 20.98 -13.16 -3.68
C ASP A 243 20.17 -14.38 -4.08
N ILE A 244 19.42 -14.98 -3.14
CA ILE A 244 18.51 -16.08 -3.45
C ILE A 244 17.41 -15.63 -4.43
N VAL A 245 16.85 -14.45 -4.27
CA VAL A 245 15.82 -13.92 -5.20
C VAL A 245 16.44 -13.66 -6.57
N PHE A 246 17.60 -13.04 -6.63
CA PHE A 246 18.32 -12.79 -7.88
C PHE A 246 18.64 -14.07 -8.65
N GLU A 247 19.11 -15.12 -7.96
CA GLU A 247 19.43 -16.39 -8.58
C GLU A 247 18.19 -17.16 -9.05
N LYS A 248 17.13 -17.20 -8.22
CA LYS A 248 15.91 -17.97 -8.52
C LYS A 248 14.99 -17.29 -9.51
N TYR A 249 14.97 -15.94 -9.53
CA TYR A 249 14.05 -15.14 -10.31
C TYR A 249 14.76 -14.06 -11.13
N PRO A 250 15.71 -14.42 -12.03
CA PRO A 250 16.55 -13.45 -12.74
C PRO A 250 15.79 -12.52 -13.69
N HIS A 251 14.50 -12.78 -13.92
CA HIS A 251 13.62 -11.91 -14.68
C HIS A 251 13.01 -10.76 -13.84
N ILE A 252 13.11 -10.86 -12.51
CA ILE A 252 12.69 -9.82 -11.59
C ILE A 252 13.91 -8.96 -11.33
N ASN A 253 13.97 -7.80 -11.97
CA ASN A 253 15.07 -6.89 -11.79
C ASN A 253 14.57 -5.44 -11.76
N TYR A 254 14.31 -4.96 -10.55
CA TYR A 254 13.82 -3.60 -10.29
C TYR A 254 14.89 -2.51 -10.52
N ASP A 255 16.14 -2.89 -10.53
CA ASP A 255 17.33 -2.02 -10.69
C ASP A 255 17.81 -1.94 -12.14
N ASN A 256 17.35 -2.81 -13.00
CA ASN A 256 17.66 -2.72 -14.41
C ASN A 256 17.05 -1.44 -15.00
N ILE A 257 17.91 -0.59 -15.54
CA ILE A 257 17.53 0.57 -16.35
C ILE A 257 16.97 0.03 -17.68
N VAL A 258 15.76 -0.51 -17.63
CA VAL A 258 14.98 -0.77 -18.82
C VAL A 258 14.44 0.57 -19.27
N GLU A 259 14.63 0.97 -20.52
CA GLU A 259 13.92 2.13 -21.05
C GLU A 259 12.42 1.97 -20.77
N MET A 260 11.83 2.95 -20.12
CA MET A 260 10.38 2.97 -19.91
C MET A 260 9.68 2.86 -21.26
N LYS A 261 8.67 1.99 -21.35
CA LYS A 261 7.90 1.77 -22.58
C LYS A 261 7.30 3.05 -23.12
N GLU A 262 6.96 3.97 -22.24
CA GLU A 262 6.40 5.28 -22.54
C GLU A 262 7.33 6.37 -22.04
N LYS A 263 7.51 7.41 -22.84
CA LYS A 263 8.24 8.61 -22.40
C LYS A 263 7.37 9.39 -21.44
N PHE A 264 7.93 9.77 -20.29
CA PHE A 264 7.28 10.67 -19.35
C PHE A 264 7.33 12.11 -19.84
N ALA A 265 6.27 12.87 -19.51
CA ALA A 265 6.20 14.29 -19.82
C ALA A 265 7.14 15.09 -18.91
N VAL A 266 7.73 16.15 -19.44
CA VAL A 266 8.58 17.08 -18.69
C VAL A 266 8.21 18.54 -18.99
N GLY A 267 8.62 19.45 -18.14
CA GLY A 267 8.44 20.88 -18.35
C GLY A 267 6.96 21.26 -18.52
N LYS A 268 6.65 22.10 -19.50
CA LYS A 268 5.31 22.65 -19.72
C LYS A 268 4.25 21.58 -20.06
N GLU A 269 4.65 20.45 -20.62
CA GLU A 269 3.72 19.36 -20.95
C GLU A 269 3.24 18.66 -19.66
N LEU A 270 4.12 18.49 -18.68
CA LEU A 270 3.79 17.91 -17.38
C LEU A 270 2.76 18.78 -16.64
N PHE A 271 2.96 20.10 -16.60
CA PHE A 271 2.04 21.05 -15.97
C PHE A 271 0.64 21.05 -16.63
N LYS A 272 0.58 20.85 -17.94
CA LYS A 272 -0.70 20.74 -18.67
C LYS A 272 -1.39 19.41 -18.45
N LYS A 273 -0.62 18.35 -18.28
CA LYS A 273 -1.15 17.00 -18.07
C LYS A 273 -1.81 16.83 -16.72
N TYR A 274 -1.23 17.45 -15.66
CA TYR A 274 -1.66 17.30 -14.27
C TYR A 274 -1.90 18.66 -13.56
N PRO A 275 -2.76 19.53 -14.07
CA PRO A 275 -2.88 20.91 -13.55
C PRO A 275 -3.31 20.96 -12.09
N ALA A 276 -4.24 20.10 -11.65
CA ALA A 276 -4.71 20.07 -10.27
C ALA A 276 -3.65 19.55 -9.30
N LEU A 277 -2.90 18.53 -9.69
CA LEU A 277 -1.80 17.98 -8.88
C LEU A 277 -0.69 19.02 -8.71
N VAL A 278 -0.28 19.66 -9.81
CA VAL A 278 0.74 20.70 -9.81
C VAL A 278 0.33 21.90 -8.94
N GLU A 279 -0.93 22.35 -9.06
CA GLU A 279 -1.45 23.47 -8.25
C GLU A 279 -1.40 23.12 -6.76
N GLN A 280 -1.91 21.96 -6.37
CA GLN A 280 -1.94 21.54 -4.96
C GLN A 280 -0.53 21.37 -4.39
N ILE A 281 0.41 20.81 -5.15
CA ILE A 281 1.80 20.65 -4.68
C ILE A 281 2.50 22.01 -4.58
N CYS A 282 2.26 22.93 -5.51
CA CYS A 282 2.79 24.29 -5.44
C CYS A 282 2.28 25.06 -4.22
N ASP A 283 1.02 24.82 -3.81
CA ASP A 283 0.42 25.46 -2.63
C ASP A 283 0.90 24.87 -1.30
N LEU A 284 1.44 23.65 -1.32
CA LEU A 284 1.99 22.95 -0.14
C LEU A 284 3.46 23.26 0.14
N ARG A 285 4.18 23.85 -0.82
CA ARG A 285 5.60 24.26 -0.72
C ARG A 285 5.74 25.70 -0.34
#